data_3d5eb46bcd1261b2c65dccbcea0368a5
#
_entry.id   3d5eb46bcd1261b2c65dccbcea0368a5
#
_cell.length_a   1.000
_cell.length_b   1.000
_cell.length_c   1.000
_cell.angle_alpha   90.00
_cell.angle_beta   90.00
_cell.angle_gamma   90.00
#
_symmetry.space_group_name_H-M   'P 1'
#
loop_
_entity.id
_entity.type
_entity.pdbx_description
1 polymer ?
#
loop_
_entity_poly.entity_id
_entity_poly.type
_entity_poly.pdbx_seq_one_letter_code
_entity_poly.pdbx_strand_id
1 'polypeptide(L)'
;MKDAKFSFSIAAALGFALALPPLFAQAADRPSDVLGLAFVGHQVSDLERSIKFFEAIDFQLVEGPGNWIVDKELNKLGNTPGAESRTAVMRVQSSVSDVPFTFVLRQYRGIARQDWSKANTWDLLSSHIDLTFGGNVSDLLDKLEAQNLLVMPAIQGLPNPRRQEGFRRYAFIEDPDGLLIEYFSKPIAKPGDPPARPTVSNSTATPQNIDRWGKQAGFNHYAVNVADPEKARDFYMKVLGGDYPPIAEPGAKQIMQNGWYPQAGTQNNLRVELVWFALNQGKMPPPVKFQDINANYAGFQVSNIETAYARAKANGAITVSAGGILKFQGGRAVLLRDSDVGGYIMLWQPGK
;
A
#
# COMPACT_ATOMS: atom_id res chain seq x y z
N MET A 1 -9.36 35.43 24.75
CA MET A 1 -9.04 34.53 23.64
C MET A 1 -9.66 33.20 24.01
N LYS A 2 -10.73 32.79 23.32
CA LYS A 2 -11.47 31.55 23.63
C LYS A 2 -10.88 30.44 22.75
N ASP A 3 -10.33 29.42 23.39
CA ASP A 3 -9.81 28.24 22.75
C ASP A 3 -10.96 27.49 22.06
N ALA A 4 -10.96 27.50 20.72
CA ALA A 4 -11.86 26.69 19.94
C ALA A 4 -11.34 25.24 19.91
N LYS A 5 -11.90 24.41 20.78
CA LYS A 5 -11.70 22.95 20.73
C LYS A 5 -12.37 22.41 19.46
N PHE A 6 -11.57 22.11 18.43
CA PHE A 6 -12.03 21.36 17.27
C PHE A 6 -12.11 19.87 17.65
N SER A 7 -13.31 19.40 17.97
CA SER A 7 -13.54 17.96 18.08
C SER A 7 -13.83 17.40 16.67
N PHE A 8 -12.92 16.63 16.14
CA PHE A 8 -13.12 15.85 14.92
C PHE A 8 -13.88 14.57 15.25
N SER A 9 -15.14 14.49 14.88
CA SER A 9 -15.90 13.24 14.91
C SER A 9 -15.63 12.47 13.62
N ILE A 10 -14.61 11.64 13.62
CA ILE A 10 -14.34 10.66 12.53
C ILE A 10 -15.39 9.53 12.53
N ALA A 11 -16.19 9.40 13.57
CA ALA A 11 -17.22 8.38 13.68
C ALA A 11 -18.36 8.47 12.64
N ALA A 12 -18.51 9.61 11.95
CA ALA A 12 -19.60 9.82 10.99
C ALA A 12 -19.27 9.39 9.55
N ALA A 13 -18.00 9.18 9.20
CA ALA A 13 -17.60 8.86 7.84
C ALA A 13 -17.66 7.35 7.50
N LEU A 14 -17.87 6.48 8.48
CA LEU A 14 -17.90 5.02 8.29
C LEU A 14 -19.30 4.44 8.04
N GLY A 15 -20.31 5.27 7.92
CA GLY A 15 -21.72 4.81 7.96
C GLY A 15 -22.47 4.76 6.63
N PHE A 16 -21.99 5.29 5.53
CA PHE A 16 -22.79 5.36 4.30
C PHE A 16 -22.01 5.10 3.02
N ALA A 17 -21.62 3.85 2.79
CA ALA A 17 -21.57 3.34 1.44
C ALA A 17 -22.96 2.77 1.10
N LEU A 18 -23.94 3.62 0.86
CA LEU A 18 -25.19 3.23 0.21
C LEU A 18 -24.84 2.77 -1.20
N ALA A 19 -24.98 1.46 -1.44
CA ALA A 19 -24.83 0.82 -2.71
C ALA A 19 -25.82 1.42 -3.73
N LEU A 20 -25.35 2.35 -4.54
CA LEU A 20 -25.87 2.46 -5.90
C LEU A 20 -25.34 1.24 -6.66
N PRO A 21 -26.16 0.53 -7.46
CA PRO A 21 -25.64 -0.50 -8.33
C PRO A 21 -24.54 0.14 -9.17
N PRO A 22 -23.38 -0.51 -9.34
CA PRO A 22 -22.38 -0.01 -10.25
C PRO A 22 -23.07 0.04 -11.63
N LEU A 23 -23.34 1.23 -12.15
CA LEU A 23 -23.34 1.44 -13.58
C LEU A 23 -21.92 0.96 -13.95
N PHE A 24 -21.82 -0.24 -14.52
CA PHE A 24 -20.61 -0.70 -15.17
C PHE A 24 -20.30 0.37 -16.23
N ALA A 25 -19.57 1.40 -15.85
CA ALA A 25 -18.84 2.19 -16.81
C ALA A 25 -18.02 1.13 -17.57
N GLN A 26 -18.32 0.98 -18.85
CA GLN A 26 -17.50 0.17 -19.77
C GLN A 26 -16.05 0.45 -19.37
N ALA A 27 -15.30 -0.61 -19.04
CA ALA A 27 -13.92 -0.51 -18.64
C ALA A 27 -13.25 0.39 -19.69
N ALA A 28 -13.05 1.64 -19.35
CA ALA A 28 -12.38 2.60 -20.22
C ALA A 28 -11.06 1.94 -20.57
N ASP A 29 -10.71 1.84 -21.84
CA ASP A 29 -9.62 1.10 -22.46
C ASP A 29 -8.43 0.86 -21.52
N ARG A 30 -8.57 -0.16 -20.66
CA ARG A 30 -7.51 -0.54 -19.73
C ARG A 30 -6.30 -0.90 -20.55
N PRO A 31 -5.12 -0.34 -20.27
CA PRO A 31 -3.91 -0.68 -20.97
C PRO A 31 -3.66 -2.20 -20.88
N SER A 32 -3.77 -2.90 -22.00
CA SER A 32 -3.65 -4.37 -22.06
C SER A 32 -2.25 -4.89 -21.70
N ASP A 33 -1.27 -3.99 -21.66
CA ASP A 33 0.11 -4.27 -21.30
C ASP A 33 0.36 -4.24 -19.78
N VAL A 34 -0.57 -3.76 -18.95
CA VAL A 34 -0.47 -3.81 -17.49
C VAL A 34 -1.12 -5.08 -16.97
N LEU A 35 -0.30 -5.98 -16.43
CA LEU A 35 -0.74 -7.27 -15.92
C LEU A 35 -1.21 -7.21 -14.46
N GLY A 36 -0.82 -6.16 -13.72
CA GLY A 36 -1.32 -5.88 -12.39
C GLY A 36 -0.25 -5.57 -11.34
N LEU A 37 -0.72 -5.38 -10.10
CA LEU A 37 0.15 -5.17 -8.94
C LEU A 37 0.84 -6.48 -8.57
N ALA A 38 2.16 -6.47 -8.53
CA ALA A 38 2.98 -7.65 -8.27
C ALA A 38 3.54 -7.68 -6.84
N PHE A 39 3.96 -6.52 -6.34
CA PHE A 39 4.55 -6.39 -5.00
C PHE A 39 4.51 -4.95 -4.50
N VAL A 40 4.73 -4.80 -3.20
CA VAL A 40 5.03 -3.51 -2.56
C VAL A 40 6.43 -3.59 -1.98
N GLY A 41 7.21 -2.51 -2.10
CA GLY A 41 8.53 -2.40 -1.50
C GLY A 41 8.59 -1.30 -0.46
N HIS A 42 9.39 -1.54 0.58
CA HIS A 42 9.56 -0.65 1.72
C HIS A 42 11.06 -0.53 2.08
N GLN A 43 11.54 0.70 2.24
CA GLN A 43 12.92 0.98 2.59
C GLN A 43 13.05 1.13 4.10
N VAL A 44 13.86 0.25 4.71
CA VAL A 44 13.96 0.13 6.17
C VAL A 44 15.30 0.61 6.70
N SER A 45 15.32 1.01 7.98
CA SER A 45 16.54 1.39 8.68
C SER A 45 17.33 0.19 9.20
N ASP A 46 16.62 -0.87 9.62
CA ASP A 46 17.14 -2.11 10.17
C ASP A 46 16.33 -3.30 9.65
N LEU A 47 16.96 -4.09 8.78
CA LEU A 47 16.28 -5.17 8.06
C LEU A 47 15.81 -6.30 9.00
N GLU A 48 16.63 -6.68 9.98
CA GLU A 48 16.31 -7.74 10.94
C GLU A 48 15.15 -7.33 11.85
N ARG A 49 15.14 -6.08 12.30
CA ARG A 49 14.06 -5.54 13.11
C ARG A 49 12.74 -5.51 12.33
N SER A 50 12.78 -5.10 11.08
CA SER A 50 11.59 -5.06 10.22
C SER A 50 11.10 -6.47 9.90
N ILE A 51 11.99 -7.43 9.57
CA ILE A 51 11.60 -8.84 9.37
C ILE A 51 10.87 -9.36 10.62
N LYS A 52 11.44 -9.16 11.81
CA LYS A 52 10.80 -9.60 13.06
C LYS A 52 9.41 -9.00 13.27
N PHE A 53 9.24 -7.73 12.94
CA PHE A 53 7.93 -7.06 13.01
C PHE A 53 6.94 -7.69 12.03
N PHE A 54 7.32 -7.84 10.77
CA PHE A 54 6.43 -8.40 9.75
C PHE A 54 6.09 -9.87 10.02
N GLU A 55 7.02 -10.68 10.54
CA GLU A 55 6.73 -12.06 10.99
C GLU A 55 5.71 -12.08 12.13
N ALA A 56 5.79 -11.12 13.07
CA ALA A 56 4.80 -11.03 14.16
C ALA A 56 3.39 -10.73 13.67
N ILE A 57 3.24 -10.19 12.47
CA ILE A 57 1.97 -9.89 11.80
C ILE A 57 1.68 -10.79 10.60
N ASP A 58 2.13 -12.05 10.69
CA ASP A 58 1.81 -13.16 9.80
C ASP A 58 2.46 -13.12 8.39
N PHE A 59 3.45 -12.25 8.18
CA PHE A 59 4.30 -12.37 6.99
C PHE A 59 5.31 -13.52 7.18
N GLN A 60 5.67 -14.15 6.08
CA GLN A 60 6.68 -15.21 6.04
C GLN A 60 7.90 -14.72 5.28
N LEU A 61 9.09 -14.85 5.86
CA LEU A 61 10.34 -14.64 5.16
C LEU A 61 10.55 -15.78 4.15
N VAL A 62 10.66 -15.43 2.86
CA VAL A 62 10.86 -16.42 1.78
C VAL A 62 12.21 -16.32 1.13
N GLU A 63 12.88 -15.14 1.23
CA GLU A 63 14.25 -14.93 0.73
C GLU A 63 14.95 -13.86 1.56
N GLY A 64 16.23 -14.07 1.83
CA GLY A 64 17.06 -13.15 2.63
C GLY A 64 17.03 -13.45 4.13
N PRO A 65 17.54 -12.51 4.96
CA PRO A 65 18.27 -11.33 4.54
C PRO A 65 19.58 -11.70 3.83
N GLY A 66 19.80 -11.09 2.66
CA GLY A 66 21.07 -11.28 1.95
C GLY A 66 22.24 -10.53 2.59
N ASN A 67 23.44 -10.78 2.07
CA ASN A 67 24.62 -10.00 2.43
C ASN A 67 24.53 -8.56 1.87
N TRP A 68 25.34 -7.68 2.44
CA TRP A 68 25.55 -6.36 1.86
C TRP A 68 26.27 -6.48 0.53
N ILE A 69 25.68 -5.96 -0.53
CA ILE A 69 26.23 -5.96 -1.88
C ILE A 69 26.07 -4.60 -2.55
N VAL A 70 26.99 -4.26 -3.42
CA VAL A 70 26.84 -3.18 -4.38
C VAL A 70 26.12 -3.74 -5.61
N ASP A 71 24.80 -3.68 -5.60
CA ASP A 71 23.99 -4.10 -6.74
C ASP A 71 23.95 -2.99 -7.78
N LYS A 72 24.70 -3.18 -8.87
CA LYS A 72 24.83 -2.17 -9.94
C LYS A 72 23.52 -1.92 -10.68
N GLU A 73 22.67 -2.95 -10.85
CA GLU A 73 21.37 -2.83 -11.53
C GLU A 73 20.40 -2.05 -10.65
N LEU A 74 20.30 -2.43 -9.39
CA LEU A 74 19.48 -1.74 -8.41
C LEU A 74 19.91 -0.29 -8.21
N ASN A 75 21.22 -0.04 -8.13
CA ASN A 75 21.77 1.30 -7.97
C ASN A 75 21.45 2.21 -9.17
N LYS A 76 21.43 1.67 -10.38
CA LYS A 76 20.95 2.41 -11.56
C LYS A 76 19.44 2.62 -11.51
N LEU A 77 18.68 1.60 -11.09
CA LEU A 77 17.23 1.68 -10.99
C LEU A 77 16.78 2.74 -9.97
N GLY A 78 17.37 2.73 -8.79
CA GLY A 78 17.05 3.68 -7.71
C GLY A 78 17.79 5.02 -7.79
N ASN A 79 18.70 5.18 -8.78
CA ASN A 79 19.62 6.31 -8.86
C ASN A 79 20.43 6.52 -7.56
N THR A 80 21.02 5.42 -7.04
CA THR A 80 21.75 5.34 -5.78
C THR A 80 23.20 4.90 -5.99
N PRO A 81 24.02 5.68 -6.74
CA PRO A 81 25.34 5.25 -7.16
C PRO A 81 26.24 4.91 -5.96
N GLY A 82 26.86 3.73 -6.00
CA GLY A 82 27.80 3.27 -4.99
C GLY A 82 27.16 2.77 -3.69
N ALA A 83 25.85 2.82 -3.56
CA ALA A 83 25.19 2.28 -2.37
C ALA A 83 25.36 0.77 -2.26
N GLU A 84 25.58 0.28 -1.06
CA GLU A 84 25.38 -1.12 -0.71
C GLU A 84 23.96 -1.31 -0.22
N SER A 85 23.36 -2.43 -0.58
CA SER A 85 22.03 -2.80 -0.11
C SER A 85 21.96 -4.26 0.27
N ARG A 86 20.98 -4.60 1.09
CA ARG A 86 20.52 -5.96 1.36
C ARG A 86 19.00 -6.00 1.34
N THR A 87 18.45 -7.12 0.96
CA THR A 87 17.02 -7.27 0.71
C THR A 87 16.49 -8.52 1.38
N ALA A 88 15.28 -8.45 1.86
CA ALA A 88 14.47 -9.59 2.26
C ALA A 88 13.16 -9.57 1.47
N VAL A 89 12.72 -10.73 1.01
CA VAL A 89 11.42 -10.91 0.39
C VAL A 89 10.52 -11.63 1.37
N MET A 90 9.40 -11.02 1.65
CA MET A 90 8.38 -11.57 2.53
C MET A 90 7.11 -11.85 1.75
N ARG A 91 6.31 -12.77 2.23
CA ARG A 91 4.99 -13.07 1.69
C ARG A 91 3.96 -13.08 2.80
N VAL A 92 2.77 -12.61 2.47
CA VAL A 92 1.59 -12.69 3.32
C VAL A 92 0.44 -13.24 2.48
N GLN A 93 -0.49 -13.95 3.12
CA GLN A 93 -1.71 -14.39 2.45
C GLN A 93 -2.42 -13.18 1.84
N SER A 94 -3.10 -13.37 0.71
CA SER A 94 -3.95 -12.33 0.17
C SER A 94 -5.38 -12.52 0.67
N SER A 95 -6.04 -11.44 1.06
CA SER A 95 -7.44 -11.48 1.49
C SER A 95 -8.43 -11.63 0.33
N VAL A 96 -7.94 -11.57 -0.88
CA VAL A 96 -8.76 -11.57 -2.11
C VAL A 96 -8.28 -12.59 -3.14
N SER A 97 -7.20 -13.34 -2.86
CA SER A 97 -6.57 -14.27 -3.80
C SER A 97 -6.00 -15.49 -3.08
N ASP A 98 -5.95 -16.63 -3.75
CA ASP A 98 -5.27 -17.83 -3.26
C ASP A 98 -3.73 -17.74 -3.39
N VAL A 99 -3.23 -16.74 -4.10
CA VAL A 99 -1.79 -16.51 -4.26
C VAL A 99 -1.33 -15.49 -3.23
N PRO A 100 -0.31 -15.80 -2.41
CA PRO A 100 0.24 -14.88 -1.45
C PRO A 100 0.76 -13.60 -2.11
N PHE A 101 0.66 -12.48 -1.40
CA PHE A 101 1.18 -11.20 -1.86
C PHE A 101 2.65 -11.04 -1.45
N THR A 102 3.46 -10.47 -2.33
CA THR A 102 4.90 -10.25 -2.12
C THR A 102 5.16 -8.86 -1.56
N PHE A 103 5.99 -8.81 -0.53
CA PHE A 103 6.45 -7.59 0.11
C PHE A 103 7.98 -7.58 0.18
N VAL A 104 8.63 -6.50 -0.24
CA VAL A 104 10.09 -6.40 -0.38
C VAL A 104 10.64 -5.39 0.61
N LEU A 105 11.36 -5.86 1.61
CA LEU A 105 12.09 -5.01 2.54
C LEU A 105 13.50 -4.77 2.02
N ARG A 106 13.99 -3.53 2.10
CA ARG A 106 15.34 -3.22 1.68
C ARG A 106 16.02 -2.22 2.59
N GLN A 107 17.27 -2.50 2.91
CA GLN A 107 18.12 -1.61 3.68
C GLN A 107 19.30 -1.15 2.85
N TYR A 108 19.64 0.13 2.93
CA TYR A 108 20.78 0.74 2.26
C TYR A 108 21.84 1.20 3.27
N ARG A 109 23.10 1.20 2.85
CA ARG A 109 24.22 1.86 3.54
C ARG A 109 25.21 2.46 2.52
N GLY A 110 26.18 3.24 3.01
CA GLY A 110 27.20 3.87 2.15
C GLY A 110 26.66 5.06 1.34
N ILE A 111 25.43 5.50 1.57
CA ILE A 111 24.79 6.66 0.93
C ILE A 111 23.98 7.44 1.95
N ALA A 112 23.87 8.75 1.76
CA ALA A 112 23.03 9.61 2.60
C ALA A 112 21.55 9.24 2.43
N ARG A 113 20.85 9.09 3.55
CA ARG A 113 19.43 8.76 3.65
C ARG A 113 18.74 9.75 4.57
N GLN A 114 17.56 10.19 4.22
CA GLN A 114 16.67 10.89 5.14
C GLN A 114 15.80 9.89 5.87
N ASP A 115 15.46 10.21 7.11
CA ASP A 115 14.56 9.41 7.93
C ASP A 115 13.17 10.06 7.93
N TRP A 116 12.22 9.40 7.27
CA TRP A 116 10.82 9.80 7.19
C TRP A 116 9.92 8.98 8.11
N SER A 117 10.48 8.19 9.02
CA SER A 117 9.71 7.34 9.94
C SER A 117 8.79 8.13 10.89
N LYS A 118 8.96 9.44 10.97
CA LYS A 118 8.14 10.34 11.80
C LYS A 118 7.17 11.18 11.00
N ALA A 119 6.99 10.88 9.72
CA ALA A 119 5.94 11.52 8.93
C ALA A 119 4.56 11.25 9.55
N ASN A 120 3.67 12.26 9.50
CA ASN A 120 2.31 12.03 9.97
C ASN A 120 1.54 11.15 9.00
N THR A 121 0.52 10.46 9.48
CA THR A 121 -0.31 9.57 8.67
C THR A 121 -1.03 10.27 7.51
N TRP A 122 -1.18 11.60 7.57
CA TRP A 122 -1.79 12.42 6.51
C TRP A 122 -0.79 13.11 5.59
N ASP A 123 0.51 12.97 5.83
CA ASP A 123 1.52 13.60 4.99
C ASP A 123 1.58 12.92 3.61
N LEU A 124 1.98 13.68 2.56
CA LEU A 124 2.06 13.18 1.19
C LEU A 124 3.10 12.05 0.99
N LEU A 125 3.93 11.79 1.99
CA LEU A 125 4.85 10.65 2.02
C LEU A 125 4.22 9.39 2.54
N SER A 126 3.16 9.54 3.34
CA SER A 126 2.58 8.41 4.03
C SER A 126 1.87 7.50 3.04
N SER A 127 2.12 6.24 3.23
CA SER A 127 1.41 5.15 2.58
C SER A 127 1.04 4.13 3.65
N HIS A 128 0.11 3.24 3.33
CA HIS A 128 -0.21 2.14 4.20
C HIS A 128 -0.47 0.85 3.43
N ILE A 129 -0.37 -0.25 4.14
CA ILE A 129 -0.92 -1.52 3.69
C ILE A 129 -2.09 -1.90 4.59
N ASP A 130 -3.15 -2.42 4.00
CA ASP A 130 -4.29 -2.98 4.74
C ASP A 130 -4.19 -4.50 4.79
N LEU A 131 -4.38 -5.01 6.00
CA LEU A 131 -4.44 -6.42 6.28
C LEU A 131 -5.81 -6.78 6.85
N THR A 132 -6.55 -7.61 6.13
CA THR A 132 -7.79 -8.18 6.67
C THR A 132 -7.45 -9.33 7.62
N PHE A 133 -7.99 -9.27 8.81
CA PHE A 133 -7.73 -10.22 9.90
C PHE A 133 -9.02 -10.89 10.36
N GLY A 134 -9.00 -12.21 10.51
CA GLY A 134 -10.18 -13.00 10.94
C GLY A 134 -10.37 -13.09 12.44
N GLY A 135 -9.45 -12.54 13.25
CA GLY A 135 -9.47 -12.60 14.69
C GLY A 135 -9.90 -11.30 15.37
N ASN A 136 -9.67 -11.23 16.68
CA ASN A 136 -9.82 -10.01 17.45
C ASN A 136 -8.56 -9.16 17.31
N VAL A 137 -8.70 -7.92 16.85
CA VAL A 137 -7.57 -7.00 16.70
C VAL A 137 -6.86 -6.74 18.03
N SER A 138 -7.58 -6.75 19.16
CA SER A 138 -6.97 -6.59 20.49
C SER A 138 -5.95 -7.69 20.79
N ASP A 139 -6.24 -8.95 20.44
CA ASP A 139 -5.30 -10.07 20.66
C ASP A 139 -4.01 -9.88 19.87
N LEU A 140 -4.11 -9.32 18.66
CA LEU A 140 -2.96 -8.98 17.84
C LEU A 140 -2.13 -7.86 18.47
N LEU A 141 -2.78 -6.81 18.95
CA LEU A 141 -2.11 -5.70 19.63
C LEU A 141 -1.38 -6.17 20.89
N ASP A 142 -2.02 -7.03 21.69
CA ASP A 142 -1.40 -7.63 22.88
C ASP A 142 -0.19 -8.49 22.52
N LYS A 143 -0.27 -9.26 21.42
CA LYS A 143 0.86 -10.04 20.90
C LYS A 143 2.04 -9.15 20.52
N LEU A 144 1.80 -8.04 19.84
CA LEU A 144 2.84 -7.10 19.41
C LEU A 144 3.45 -6.37 20.61
N GLU A 145 2.64 -5.98 21.59
CA GLU A 145 3.13 -5.34 22.82
C GLU A 145 4.01 -6.28 23.63
N ALA A 146 3.56 -7.52 23.81
CA ALA A 146 4.36 -8.54 24.53
C ALA A 146 5.75 -8.78 23.91
N GLN A 147 5.90 -8.47 22.62
CA GLN A 147 7.16 -8.56 21.88
C GLN A 147 7.91 -7.21 21.77
N ASN A 148 7.42 -6.15 22.40
CA ASN A 148 7.90 -4.77 22.25
C ASN A 148 7.97 -4.29 20.78
N LEU A 149 6.99 -4.71 19.97
CA LEU A 149 6.88 -4.37 18.56
C LEU A 149 5.71 -3.40 18.27
N LEU A 150 4.84 -3.15 19.25
CA LEU A 150 3.69 -2.30 19.05
C LEU A 150 4.10 -0.82 19.02
N VAL A 151 3.88 -0.17 17.88
CA VAL A 151 3.93 1.28 17.73
C VAL A 151 2.55 1.75 17.29
N MET A 152 1.98 2.66 18.06
CA MET A 152 0.69 3.27 17.73
C MET A 152 0.95 4.62 17.07
N PRO A 153 0.44 4.86 15.86
CA PRO A 153 0.60 6.13 15.20
C PRO A 153 -0.05 7.26 16.00
N ALA A 154 0.55 8.45 15.94
CA ALA A 154 0.00 9.66 16.50
C ALA A 154 -1.15 10.19 15.64
N ILE A 155 -2.22 9.42 15.48
CA ILE A 155 -3.41 9.85 14.75
C ILE A 155 -4.28 10.67 15.71
N GLN A 156 -4.32 11.99 15.52
CA GLN A 156 -5.22 12.84 16.31
C GLN A 156 -6.67 12.41 16.13
N GLY A 157 -7.34 12.13 17.22
CA GLY A 157 -8.78 11.85 17.27
C GLY A 157 -9.17 10.39 17.02
N LEU A 158 -8.24 9.50 16.71
CA LEU A 158 -8.54 8.07 16.74
C LEU A 158 -8.57 7.59 18.21
N PRO A 159 -9.62 6.88 18.62
CA PRO A 159 -9.70 6.34 19.96
C PRO A 159 -8.56 5.32 20.16
N ASN A 160 -7.95 5.34 21.35
CA ASN A 160 -6.96 4.31 21.72
C ASN A 160 -7.57 2.92 21.51
N PRO A 161 -6.93 2.05 20.70
CA PRO A 161 -7.45 0.71 20.44
C PRO A 161 -7.79 -0.09 21.70
N ARG A 162 -7.08 0.11 22.78
CA ARG A 162 -7.28 -0.63 24.03
C ARG A 162 -8.47 -0.17 24.88
N ARG A 163 -9.03 1.04 24.63
CA ARG A 163 -10.07 1.62 25.46
C ARG A 163 -11.49 1.39 24.98
N GLN A 164 -11.69 0.77 23.82
CA GLN A 164 -13.05 0.45 23.38
C GLN A 164 -13.40 -0.96 23.85
N GLU A 165 -14.35 -1.04 24.77
CA GLU A 165 -15.05 -2.28 25.06
C GLU A 165 -15.81 -2.72 23.82
N GLY A 166 -15.62 -3.97 23.41
CA GLY A 166 -16.26 -4.56 22.25
C GLY A 166 -15.32 -4.88 21.11
N PHE A 167 -15.89 -5.55 20.14
CA PHE A 167 -15.20 -6.06 18.96
C PHE A 167 -14.74 -4.93 18.05
N ARG A 168 -13.45 -4.72 17.91
CA ARG A 168 -12.89 -3.72 17.01
C ARG A 168 -12.76 -4.24 15.62
N ARG A 169 -13.21 -3.43 14.68
CA ARG A 169 -13.15 -3.77 13.26
C ARG A 169 -11.87 -3.30 12.58
N TYR A 170 -11.16 -2.32 13.14
CA TYR A 170 -9.91 -1.82 12.58
C TYR A 170 -8.98 -1.24 13.65
N ALA A 171 -7.69 -1.26 13.33
CA ALA A 171 -6.67 -0.53 14.07
C ALA A 171 -5.57 -0.10 13.09
N PHE A 172 -4.89 0.98 13.44
CA PHE A 172 -3.66 1.38 12.76
C PHE A 172 -2.48 1.17 13.71
N ILE A 173 -1.44 0.55 13.20
CA ILE A 173 -0.13 0.45 13.85
C ILE A 173 0.94 0.91 12.86
N GLU A 174 2.12 1.18 13.36
CA GLU A 174 3.28 1.48 12.51
C GLU A 174 4.32 0.38 12.65
N ASP A 175 4.97 0.07 11.55
CA ASP A 175 6.19 -0.69 11.59
C ASP A 175 7.33 0.16 12.20
N PRO A 176 8.49 -0.42 12.52
CA PRO A 176 9.61 0.32 13.13
C PRO A 176 10.12 1.51 12.32
N ASP A 177 9.82 1.59 11.05
CA ASP A 177 10.29 2.61 10.12
C ASP A 177 9.16 3.56 9.64
N GLY A 178 7.97 3.46 10.24
CA GLY A 178 6.86 4.42 10.04
C GLY A 178 5.91 4.07 8.90
N LEU A 179 6.01 2.86 8.31
CA LEU A 179 4.97 2.38 7.41
C LEU A 179 3.70 2.08 8.21
N LEU A 180 2.61 2.70 7.82
CA LEU A 180 1.33 2.49 8.47
C LEU A 180 0.73 1.14 8.03
N ILE A 181 0.27 0.36 9.00
CA ILE A 181 -0.45 -0.89 8.79
C ILE A 181 -1.88 -0.71 9.27
N GLU A 182 -2.82 -0.78 8.36
CA GLU A 182 -4.24 -0.83 8.68
C GLU A 182 -4.66 -2.29 8.89
N TYR A 183 -5.27 -2.56 10.04
CA TYR A 183 -5.89 -3.84 10.30
C TYR A 183 -7.40 -3.71 10.24
N PHE A 184 -8.00 -4.49 9.37
CA PHE A 184 -9.44 -4.60 9.25
C PHE A 184 -9.90 -5.99 9.68
N SER A 185 -10.56 -6.07 10.84
CA SER A 185 -11.16 -7.32 11.30
C SER A 185 -12.53 -7.54 10.67
N LYS A 186 -12.70 -8.67 10.00
CA LYS A 186 -14.02 -9.19 9.63
C LYS A 186 -14.49 -10.11 10.75
N PRO A 187 -15.69 -9.90 11.32
CA PRO A 187 -16.25 -10.84 12.29
C PRO A 187 -16.36 -12.22 11.65
N ILE A 188 -15.83 -13.23 12.33
CA ILE A 188 -16.12 -14.62 11.95
C ILE A 188 -17.63 -14.79 12.16
N ALA A 189 -18.35 -15.15 11.10
CA ALA A 189 -19.77 -15.44 11.18
C ALA A 189 -19.99 -16.55 12.21
N LYS A 190 -20.84 -16.28 13.20
CA LYS A 190 -21.24 -17.33 14.14
C LYS A 190 -22.31 -18.21 13.48
N PRO A 191 -22.38 -19.48 13.82
CA PRO A 191 -23.51 -20.33 13.40
C PRO A 191 -24.82 -19.62 13.74
N GLY A 192 -25.65 -19.35 12.73
CA GLY A 192 -26.91 -18.62 12.88
C GLY A 192 -26.88 -17.13 12.57
N ASP A 193 -25.73 -16.54 12.31
CA ASP A 193 -25.67 -15.19 11.79
C ASP A 193 -26.29 -15.12 10.39
N PRO A 194 -27.04 -14.06 10.05
CA PRO A 194 -27.51 -13.87 8.69
C PRO A 194 -26.30 -13.80 7.74
N PRO A 195 -26.42 -14.36 6.53
CA PRO A 195 -25.34 -14.29 5.56
C PRO A 195 -24.89 -12.83 5.42
N ALA A 196 -23.58 -12.61 5.53
CA ALA A 196 -23.02 -11.29 5.34
C ALA A 196 -23.58 -10.74 4.03
N ARG A 197 -24.22 -9.56 4.09
CA ARG A 197 -24.69 -8.90 2.87
C ARG A 197 -23.52 -8.91 1.91
N PRO A 198 -23.70 -9.37 0.67
CA PRO A 198 -22.64 -9.29 -0.31
C PRO A 198 -22.26 -7.81 -0.36
N THR A 199 -21.11 -7.47 0.20
CA THR A 199 -20.48 -6.23 -0.16
C THR A 199 -20.31 -6.37 -1.66
N VAL A 200 -20.88 -5.43 -2.42
CA VAL A 200 -20.75 -5.37 -3.88
C VAL A 200 -19.30 -4.98 -4.17
N SER A 201 -18.38 -5.83 -3.77
CA SER A 201 -17.05 -5.86 -4.31
C SER A 201 -17.07 -6.96 -5.36
N ASN A 202 -16.62 -6.67 -6.57
CA ASN A 202 -16.33 -7.70 -7.57
C ASN A 202 -15.19 -8.63 -7.10
N SER A 203 -14.87 -8.63 -5.82
CA SER A 203 -13.96 -9.58 -5.25
C SER A 203 -14.70 -10.92 -5.22
N THR A 204 -14.16 -11.88 -5.93
CA THR A 204 -14.54 -13.30 -5.86
C THR A 204 -14.18 -13.92 -4.50
N ALA A 205 -13.80 -13.11 -3.51
CA ALA A 205 -13.61 -13.54 -2.13
C ALA A 205 -14.95 -14.02 -1.60
N THR A 206 -15.19 -15.30 -1.80
CA THR A 206 -16.33 -15.98 -1.20
C THR A 206 -16.15 -16.02 0.33
N PRO A 207 -17.24 -16.09 1.11
CA PRO A 207 -17.14 -16.32 2.56
C PRO A 207 -16.22 -17.48 2.94
N GLN A 208 -16.09 -18.50 2.09
CA GLN A 208 -15.20 -19.64 2.26
C GLN A 208 -13.71 -19.27 2.34
N ASN A 209 -13.29 -18.15 1.74
CA ASN A 209 -11.90 -17.71 1.84
C ASN A 209 -11.61 -17.04 3.19
N ILE A 210 -12.61 -16.51 3.87
CA ILE A 210 -12.47 -15.95 5.23
C ILE A 210 -12.24 -17.06 6.24
N ASP A 211 -12.87 -18.21 6.07
CA ASP A 211 -12.69 -19.40 6.93
C ASP A 211 -11.30 -20.03 6.74
N ARG A 212 -10.67 -19.88 5.55
CA ARG A 212 -9.34 -20.43 5.28
C ARG A 212 -8.24 -19.74 6.09
N TRP A 213 -8.40 -18.45 6.40
CA TRP A 213 -7.33 -17.70 7.07
C TRP A 213 -7.44 -17.70 8.58
N GLY A 214 -8.58 -18.10 9.11
CA GLY A 214 -8.78 -18.19 10.54
C GLY A 214 -8.33 -16.91 11.25
N LYS A 215 -7.28 -17.01 12.07
CA LYS A 215 -6.71 -15.86 12.78
C LYS A 215 -5.54 -15.18 12.03
N GLN A 216 -5.19 -15.62 10.82
CA GLN A 216 -4.08 -15.02 10.06
C GLN A 216 -4.52 -13.76 9.32
N ALA A 217 -3.60 -12.82 9.21
CA ALA A 217 -3.80 -11.62 8.41
C ALA A 217 -3.65 -11.91 6.91
N GLY A 218 -4.42 -11.22 6.07
CA GLY A 218 -4.31 -11.30 4.62
C GLY A 218 -4.26 -9.92 3.99
N PHE A 219 -3.31 -9.70 3.08
CA PHE A 219 -3.15 -8.45 2.34
C PHE A 219 -4.40 -8.12 1.53
N ASN A 220 -4.88 -6.90 1.64
CA ASN A 220 -6.08 -6.41 0.98
C ASN A 220 -5.75 -5.28 -0.02
N HIS A 221 -5.03 -4.26 0.41
CA HIS A 221 -4.66 -3.15 -0.45
C HIS A 221 -3.37 -2.44 -0.02
N TYR A 222 -2.84 -1.67 -0.97
CA TYR A 222 -1.81 -0.67 -0.75
C TYR A 222 -2.40 0.71 -0.95
N ALA A 223 -2.10 1.65 -0.09
CA ALA A 223 -2.60 3.02 -0.16
C ALA A 223 -1.47 4.03 -0.26
N VAL A 224 -1.76 5.14 -0.96
CA VAL A 224 -0.86 6.29 -1.07
C VAL A 224 -1.61 7.58 -0.81
N ASN A 225 -0.99 8.50 -0.08
CA ASN A 225 -1.53 9.83 0.12
C ASN A 225 -1.24 10.71 -1.09
N VAL A 226 -2.27 11.39 -1.59
CA VAL A 226 -2.22 12.17 -2.81
C VAL A 226 -2.52 13.66 -2.55
N ALA A 227 -1.90 14.55 -3.33
CA ALA A 227 -2.11 15.98 -3.21
C ALA A 227 -3.39 16.44 -3.94
N ASP A 228 -3.70 15.79 -5.06
CA ASP A 228 -4.87 16.06 -5.90
C ASP A 228 -5.51 14.73 -6.29
N PRO A 229 -6.70 14.42 -5.75
CA PRO A 229 -7.31 13.11 -5.96
C PRO A 229 -7.78 12.89 -7.40
N GLU A 230 -8.18 13.93 -8.14
CA GLU A 230 -8.61 13.80 -9.52
C GLU A 230 -7.44 13.52 -10.45
N LYS A 231 -6.35 14.27 -10.31
CA LYS A 231 -5.13 14.04 -11.10
C LYS A 231 -4.51 12.67 -10.78
N ALA A 232 -4.45 12.31 -9.49
CA ALA A 232 -3.95 11.01 -9.11
C ALA A 232 -4.81 9.88 -9.70
N ARG A 233 -6.13 9.97 -9.55
CA ARG A 233 -7.07 9.02 -10.16
C ARG A 233 -6.84 8.89 -11.67
N ASP A 234 -6.79 10.01 -12.37
CA ASP A 234 -6.56 10.06 -13.81
C ASP A 234 -5.23 9.41 -14.21
N PHE A 235 -4.17 9.70 -13.47
CA PHE A 235 -2.86 9.09 -13.70
C PHE A 235 -2.91 7.57 -13.50
N TYR A 236 -3.42 7.12 -12.36
CA TYR A 236 -3.49 5.69 -12.05
C TYR A 236 -4.41 4.91 -13.01
N MET A 237 -5.49 5.52 -13.48
CA MET A 237 -6.35 4.94 -14.51
C MET A 237 -5.65 4.86 -15.88
N LYS A 238 -5.13 5.98 -16.36
CA LYS A 238 -4.54 6.08 -17.71
C LYS A 238 -3.23 5.32 -17.83
N VAL A 239 -2.40 5.35 -16.80
CA VAL A 239 -1.05 4.76 -16.83
C VAL A 239 -1.06 3.29 -16.42
N LEU A 240 -1.75 2.98 -15.34
CA LEU A 240 -1.70 1.66 -14.68
C LEU A 240 -2.98 0.84 -14.88
N GLY A 241 -4.01 1.41 -15.50
CA GLY A 241 -5.24 0.71 -15.79
C GLY A 241 -6.09 0.38 -14.57
N GLY A 242 -5.98 1.17 -13.51
CA GLY A 242 -6.85 1.04 -12.35
C GLY A 242 -8.30 1.40 -12.68
N ASP A 243 -9.24 0.72 -12.05
CA ASP A 243 -10.67 1.04 -12.15
C ASP A 243 -11.09 1.79 -10.87
N TYR A 244 -11.22 3.11 -10.97
CA TYR A 244 -11.57 4.00 -9.87
C TYR A 244 -12.95 4.60 -10.08
N PRO A 245 -13.81 4.63 -9.05
CA PRO A 245 -15.08 5.33 -9.13
C PRO A 245 -14.85 6.84 -9.27
N PRO A 246 -15.84 7.58 -9.79
CA PRO A 246 -15.83 9.06 -9.75
C PRO A 246 -15.74 9.56 -8.30
N ILE A 247 -15.16 10.75 -8.11
CA ILE A 247 -15.14 11.41 -6.81
C ILE A 247 -16.55 11.93 -6.52
N ALA A 248 -17.19 11.39 -5.48
CA ALA A 248 -18.61 11.62 -5.23
C ALA A 248 -18.92 12.77 -4.26
N GLU A 249 -17.93 13.35 -3.56
CA GLU A 249 -18.16 14.27 -2.45
C GLU A 249 -17.39 15.58 -2.60
N PRO A 250 -17.94 16.59 -3.31
CA PRO A 250 -17.36 17.94 -3.28
C PRO A 250 -17.34 18.50 -1.84
N GLY A 251 -16.18 19.00 -1.42
CA GLY A 251 -16.03 19.61 -0.08
C GLY A 251 -15.71 18.64 1.06
N ALA A 252 -15.47 17.37 0.77
CA ALA A 252 -14.96 16.43 1.77
C ALA A 252 -13.62 16.89 2.36
N LYS A 253 -13.39 16.61 3.65
CA LYS A 253 -12.09 16.86 4.30
C LYS A 253 -11.08 15.74 4.04
N GLN A 254 -11.56 14.58 3.71
CA GLN A 254 -10.81 13.38 3.36
C GLN A 254 -11.56 12.63 2.26
N ILE A 255 -10.82 12.14 1.28
CA ILE A 255 -11.33 11.28 0.21
C ILE A 255 -10.49 10.02 0.22
N MET A 256 -11.16 8.87 0.17
CA MET A 256 -10.55 7.56 0.05
C MET A 256 -11.13 6.90 -1.20
N GLN A 257 -10.29 6.67 -2.19
CA GLN A 257 -10.70 6.06 -3.46
C GLN A 257 -9.99 4.73 -3.66
N ASN A 258 -10.77 3.68 -3.74
CA ASN A 258 -10.27 2.34 -4.01
C ASN A 258 -10.30 2.06 -5.51
N GLY A 259 -9.13 1.89 -6.11
CA GLY A 259 -8.96 1.43 -7.48
C GLY A 259 -8.64 -0.06 -7.54
N TRP A 260 -9.28 -0.75 -8.49
CA TRP A 260 -9.12 -2.18 -8.66
C TRP A 260 -8.05 -2.50 -9.70
N TYR A 261 -7.13 -3.38 -9.33
CA TYR A 261 -6.06 -3.89 -10.19
C TYR A 261 -6.03 -5.41 -10.12
N PRO A 262 -5.67 -6.13 -11.19
CA PRO A 262 -5.30 -7.53 -11.04
C PRO A 262 -4.15 -7.66 -10.05
N GLN A 263 -4.15 -8.74 -9.31
CA GLN A 263 -2.92 -9.25 -8.72
C GLN A 263 -2.15 -9.95 -9.85
N ALA A 264 -0.92 -9.53 -10.12
CA ALA A 264 -0.12 -10.08 -11.20
C ALA A 264 0.01 -11.61 -11.10
N GLY A 265 -0.21 -12.30 -12.21
CA GLY A 265 -0.19 -13.76 -12.27
C GLY A 265 -1.46 -14.45 -11.78
N THR A 266 -2.53 -13.72 -11.48
CA THR A 266 -3.81 -14.29 -11.03
C THR A 266 -4.99 -13.70 -11.79
N GLN A 267 -6.19 -14.25 -11.55
CA GLN A 267 -7.45 -13.68 -12.04
C GLN A 267 -8.15 -12.80 -10.99
N ASN A 268 -7.52 -12.61 -9.82
CA ASN A 268 -8.07 -11.87 -8.70
C ASN A 268 -7.61 -10.42 -8.73
N ASN A 269 -8.40 -9.53 -8.14
CA ASN A 269 -8.10 -8.11 -8.06
C ASN A 269 -7.64 -7.72 -6.66
N LEU A 270 -6.59 -6.92 -6.60
CA LEU A 270 -6.16 -6.16 -5.43
C LEU A 270 -6.64 -4.72 -5.53
N ARG A 271 -6.50 -3.96 -4.47
CA ARG A 271 -6.81 -2.55 -4.46
C ARG A 271 -5.54 -1.71 -4.31
N VAL A 272 -5.50 -0.59 -5.02
CA VAL A 272 -4.65 0.54 -4.66
C VAL A 272 -5.56 1.66 -4.24
N GLU A 273 -5.42 2.13 -3.03
CA GLU A 273 -6.22 3.21 -2.48
C GLU A 273 -5.50 4.54 -2.63
N LEU A 274 -6.20 5.54 -3.13
CA LEU A 274 -5.75 6.92 -3.16
C LEU A 274 -6.40 7.66 -2.00
N VAL A 275 -5.60 8.15 -1.07
CA VAL A 275 -6.07 8.88 0.11
C VAL A 275 -5.71 10.35 -0.02
N TRP A 276 -6.71 11.20 0.02
CA TRP A 276 -6.53 12.63 -0.01
C TRP A 276 -7.04 13.27 1.28
N PHE A 277 -6.28 14.21 1.79
CA PHE A 277 -6.67 15.06 2.91
C PHE A 277 -6.72 16.51 2.44
N ALA A 278 -7.77 17.25 2.80
CA ALA A 278 -7.94 18.66 2.40
C ALA A 278 -6.75 19.53 2.79
N LEU A 279 -6.05 19.20 3.89
CA LEU A 279 -4.85 19.89 4.32
C LEU A 279 -3.66 19.74 3.35
N ASN A 280 -3.72 18.78 2.42
CA ASN A 280 -2.68 18.53 1.41
C ASN A 280 -2.97 19.23 0.06
N GLN A 281 -4.12 19.89 -0.06
CA GLN A 281 -4.47 20.56 -1.31
C GLN A 281 -3.41 21.60 -1.69
N GLY A 282 -2.90 21.47 -2.92
CA GLY A 282 -1.87 22.36 -3.45
C GLY A 282 -0.47 22.20 -2.86
N LYS A 283 -0.25 21.25 -1.96
CA LYS A 283 1.07 20.92 -1.47
C LYS A 283 1.84 20.08 -2.48
N MET A 284 3.15 20.30 -2.52
CA MET A 284 4.05 19.46 -3.29
C MET A 284 4.55 18.30 -2.40
N PRO A 285 4.68 17.09 -2.93
CA PRO A 285 5.34 16.00 -2.21
C PRO A 285 6.77 16.40 -1.84
N PRO A 286 7.24 16.07 -0.64
CA PRO A 286 8.62 16.35 -0.27
C PRO A 286 9.60 15.54 -1.15
N PRO A 287 10.86 15.99 -1.23
CA PRO A 287 11.86 15.41 -2.12
C PRO A 287 12.43 14.09 -1.58
N VAL A 288 11.58 13.12 -1.32
CA VAL A 288 12.00 11.76 -0.89
C VAL A 288 12.85 11.14 -1.97
N LYS A 289 13.96 10.54 -1.57
CA LYS A 289 14.80 9.72 -2.44
C LYS A 289 14.45 8.25 -2.27
N PHE A 290 14.71 7.46 -3.30
CA PHE A 290 14.36 6.04 -3.29
C PHE A 290 15.02 5.24 -2.15
N GLN A 291 16.21 5.64 -1.70
CA GLN A 291 16.93 5.00 -0.59
C GLN A 291 16.54 5.48 0.81
N ASP A 292 15.72 6.52 0.92
CA ASP A 292 15.35 7.09 2.20
C ASP A 292 14.54 6.10 3.04
N ILE A 293 14.63 6.20 4.36
CA ILE A 293 13.85 5.36 5.27
C ILE A 293 12.38 5.73 5.11
N ASN A 294 11.51 4.74 5.08
CA ASN A 294 10.09 4.85 4.79
C ASN A 294 9.76 5.32 3.35
N ALA A 295 10.70 5.21 2.42
CA ALA A 295 10.36 5.34 1.01
C ALA A 295 9.68 4.05 0.53
N ASN A 296 8.45 4.18 0.05
CA ASN A 296 7.61 3.05 -0.37
C ASN A 296 7.37 3.09 -1.87
N TYR A 297 7.15 1.93 -2.48
CA TYR A 297 6.87 1.83 -3.90
C TYR A 297 5.98 0.64 -4.24
N ALA A 298 5.15 0.83 -5.25
CA ALA A 298 4.33 -0.25 -5.82
C ALA A 298 4.98 -0.80 -7.09
N GLY A 299 5.12 -2.11 -7.18
CA GLY A 299 5.64 -2.80 -8.36
C GLY A 299 4.52 -3.34 -9.22
N PHE A 300 4.40 -2.84 -10.45
CA PHE A 300 3.42 -3.31 -11.44
C PHE A 300 4.10 -4.16 -12.50
N GLN A 301 3.60 -5.36 -12.68
CA GLN A 301 4.03 -6.22 -13.77
C GLN A 301 3.41 -5.75 -15.09
N VAL A 302 4.24 -5.68 -16.12
CA VAL A 302 3.82 -5.31 -17.48
C VAL A 302 4.30 -6.34 -18.50
N SER A 303 3.55 -6.51 -19.59
CA SER A 303 3.94 -7.38 -20.70
C SER A 303 4.80 -6.67 -21.75
N ASN A 304 4.69 -5.34 -21.83
CA ASN A 304 5.47 -4.47 -22.71
C ASN A 304 5.90 -3.21 -21.99
N ILE A 305 7.15 -3.22 -21.50
CA ILE A 305 7.65 -2.12 -20.68
C ILE A 305 7.90 -0.83 -21.48
N GLU A 306 8.22 -0.92 -22.77
CA GLU A 306 8.41 0.24 -23.63
C GLU A 306 7.10 1.03 -23.78
N THR A 307 6.01 0.32 -24.07
CA THR A 307 4.68 0.91 -24.21
C THR A 307 4.20 1.52 -22.88
N ALA A 308 4.34 0.76 -21.79
CA ALA A 308 3.94 1.22 -20.46
C ALA A 308 4.74 2.45 -20.01
N TYR A 309 6.04 2.45 -20.23
CA TYR A 309 6.92 3.57 -19.90
C TYR A 309 6.64 4.82 -20.75
N ALA A 310 6.45 4.66 -22.07
CA ALA A 310 6.09 5.77 -22.95
C ALA A 310 4.76 6.42 -22.51
N ARG A 311 3.76 5.61 -22.19
CA ARG A 311 2.47 6.07 -21.66
C ARG A 311 2.62 6.79 -20.33
N ALA A 312 3.42 6.25 -19.39
CA ALA A 312 3.68 6.90 -18.10
C ALA A 312 4.30 8.29 -18.28
N LYS A 313 5.32 8.41 -19.15
CA LYS A 313 5.95 9.69 -19.46
C LYS A 313 4.98 10.69 -20.09
N ALA A 314 4.16 10.25 -21.02
CA ALA A 314 3.14 11.09 -21.66
C ALA A 314 2.09 11.63 -20.67
N ASN A 315 1.93 10.97 -19.53
CA ASN A 315 1.02 11.36 -18.45
C ASN A 315 1.78 11.97 -17.24
N GLY A 316 3.00 12.49 -17.42
CA GLY A 316 3.69 13.30 -16.42
C GLY A 316 4.57 12.52 -15.44
N ALA A 317 4.76 11.20 -15.59
CA ALA A 317 5.65 10.45 -14.72
C ALA A 317 7.11 10.92 -14.86
N ILE A 318 7.77 11.11 -13.74
CA ILE A 318 9.20 11.47 -13.65
C ILE A 318 10.01 10.18 -13.61
N THR A 319 10.98 10.05 -14.52
CA THR A 319 11.90 8.92 -14.52
C THR A 319 12.95 9.07 -13.42
N VAL A 320 13.05 8.10 -12.54
CA VAL A 320 14.05 8.03 -11.46
C VAL A 320 15.26 7.22 -11.91
N SER A 321 15.04 6.12 -12.60
CA SER A 321 16.09 5.23 -13.09
C SER A 321 17.09 5.97 -13.97
N ALA A 322 18.38 5.81 -13.69
CA ALA A 322 19.45 6.37 -14.48
C ALA A 322 19.53 5.67 -15.85
N GLY A 323 19.01 6.34 -16.91
CA GLY A 323 18.97 5.80 -18.26
C GLY A 323 17.64 5.16 -18.68
N GLY A 324 16.56 5.31 -17.89
CA GLY A 324 15.23 4.82 -18.24
C GLY A 324 15.04 3.33 -17.97
N ILE A 325 14.62 2.56 -18.97
CA ILE A 325 14.43 1.11 -18.84
C ILE A 325 15.78 0.40 -18.70
N LEU A 326 15.93 -0.41 -17.67
CA LEU A 326 17.16 -1.13 -17.34
C LEU A 326 16.93 -2.64 -17.27
N LYS A 327 18.02 -3.43 -17.42
CA LYS A 327 18.00 -4.84 -16.99
C LYS A 327 17.88 -4.89 -15.48
N PHE A 328 17.02 -5.78 -14.97
CA PHE A 328 16.81 -5.95 -13.55
C PHE A 328 16.24 -7.33 -13.23
N GLN A 329 16.91 -8.09 -12.36
CA GLN A 329 16.48 -9.41 -11.90
C GLN A 329 16.02 -10.36 -13.02
N GLY A 330 16.84 -10.51 -14.04
CA GLY A 330 16.54 -11.39 -15.19
C GLY A 330 15.50 -10.86 -16.16
N GLY A 331 14.89 -9.72 -15.87
CA GLY A 331 13.93 -9.02 -16.70
C GLY A 331 14.35 -7.59 -16.99
N ARG A 332 13.35 -6.70 -17.07
CA ARG A 332 13.57 -5.26 -17.27
C ARG A 332 12.68 -4.47 -16.34
N ALA A 333 13.20 -3.35 -15.84
CA ALA A 333 12.43 -2.47 -14.98
C ALA A 333 12.72 -0.99 -15.26
N VAL A 334 11.81 -0.14 -14.88
CA VAL A 334 12.00 1.30 -14.76
C VAL A 334 11.32 1.77 -13.47
N LEU A 335 12.02 2.60 -12.71
CA LEU A 335 11.46 3.26 -11.54
C LEU A 335 11.01 4.65 -11.92
N LEU A 336 9.79 4.94 -11.61
CA LEU A 336 9.11 6.20 -11.88
C LEU A 336 8.66 6.84 -10.57
N ARG A 337 8.40 8.12 -10.64
CA ARG A 337 7.72 8.87 -9.61
C ARG A 337 6.54 9.60 -10.23
N ASP A 338 5.39 9.51 -9.62
CA ASP A 338 4.26 10.36 -9.96
C ASP A 338 4.56 11.80 -9.53
N SER A 339 4.32 12.76 -10.41
CA SER A 339 4.58 14.17 -10.14
C SER A 339 3.69 14.75 -9.04
N ASP A 340 2.46 14.27 -8.92
CA ASP A 340 1.45 14.83 -8.02
C ASP A 340 1.34 14.07 -6.68
N VAL A 341 1.62 12.78 -6.70
CA VAL A 341 1.58 11.91 -5.52
C VAL A 341 2.94 11.84 -4.83
N GLY A 342 4.02 11.90 -5.62
CA GLY A 342 5.38 11.70 -5.12
C GLY A 342 5.71 10.25 -4.78
N GLY A 343 4.76 9.34 -4.90
CA GLY A 343 4.95 7.91 -4.70
C GLY A 343 5.81 7.29 -5.81
N TYR A 344 6.58 6.27 -5.44
CA TYR A 344 7.37 5.52 -6.41
C TYR A 344 6.55 4.38 -7.03
N ILE A 345 6.70 4.22 -8.33
CA ILE A 345 6.08 3.15 -9.12
C ILE A 345 7.19 2.46 -9.89
N MET A 346 7.30 1.16 -9.73
CA MET A 346 8.18 0.34 -10.54
C MET A 346 7.34 -0.37 -11.62
N LEU A 347 7.62 -0.10 -12.88
CA LEU A 347 7.15 -0.95 -13.96
C LEU A 347 8.19 -2.06 -14.15
N TRP A 348 7.73 -3.31 -14.11
CA TRP A 348 8.60 -4.48 -14.20
C TRP A 348 8.06 -5.48 -15.22
N GLN A 349 8.92 -5.83 -16.17
CA GLN A 349 8.67 -6.89 -17.13
C GLN A 349 9.60 -8.06 -16.83
N PRO A 350 9.08 -9.22 -16.36
CA PRO A 350 9.90 -10.39 -16.13
C PRO A 350 10.57 -10.85 -17.43
N GLY A 351 11.75 -11.47 -17.32
CA GLY A 351 12.37 -12.17 -18.42
C GLY A 351 11.52 -13.38 -18.87
N LYS A 352 11.73 -13.80 -20.11
CA LYS A 352 11.10 -15.00 -20.64
C LYS A 352 11.78 -16.24 -20.10
#